data_f6476bd2fa4e886e6d5f52a5a0201aa0
#
_entry.id   f6476bd2fa4e886e6d5f52a5a0201aa0
#
_cell.length_a   1.000
_cell.length_b   1.000
_cell.length_c   1.000
_cell.angle_alpha   90.00
_cell.angle_beta   90.00
_cell.angle_gamma   90.00
#
_symmetry.space_group_name_H-M   'P 1'
#
loop_
_entity.id
_entity.type
_entity.pdbx_description
1 polymer ?
#
loop_
_entity_poly.entity_id
_entity_poly.type
_entity_poly.pdbx_seq_one_letter_code
_entity_poly.pdbx_strand_id
1 'polypeptide(L)'
;MDSINDQLQLQQDLKKLEDWADTWGMRFNAAKCHIMTIDRGRSTLTHMYQLCNTFLSKVDAEKYLGVLLSDDLSWGPHISRTAVTASQKLGFLKRNLQRCPAGLKRMAYVSVVRSGLEYVSTIWDPHLVKHKNLLENVQRKAG
;
A
#
# COMPACT_ATOMS: atom_id res chain seq x y z
N MET A 1 -4.26 -17.30 13.82
CA MET A 1 -4.77 -16.80 15.11
C MET A 1 -6.17 -17.35 15.29
N ASP A 2 -6.25 -18.57 15.82
CA ASP A 2 -7.52 -19.31 15.85
C ASP A 2 -8.07 -19.47 17.27
N SER A 3 -7.42 -18.90 18.28
CA SER A 3 -7.86 -19.02 19.67
C SER A 3 -7.92 -17.66 20.39
N ILE A 4 -8.79 -17.60 21.40
CA ILE A 4 -8.88 -16.45 22.32
C ILE A 4 -7.54 -16.19 23.01
N ASN A 5 -6.77 -17.25 23.28
CA ASN A 5 -5.45 -17.12 23.89
C ASN A 5 -4.45 -16.37 23.01
N ASP A 6 -4.48 -16.60 21.69
CA ASP A 6 -3.61 -15.88 20.73
C ASP A 6 -3.95 -14.39 20.69
N GLN A 7 -5.24 -14.06 20.79
CA GLN A 7 -5.70 -12.66 20.81
C GLN A 7 -5.23 -11.94 22.08
N LEU A 8 -5.35 -12.59 23.23
CA LEU A 8 -4.85 -12.06 24.50
C LEU A 8 -3.33 -11.90 24.47
N GLN A 9 -2.62 -12.87 23.90
CA GLN A 9 -1.17 -12.79 23.76
C GLN A 9 -0.74 -11.60 22.90
N LEU A 10 -1.42 -11.37 21.76
CA LEU A 10 -1.13 -10.21 20.92
C LEU A 10 -1.37 -8.88 21.65
N GLN A 11 -2.46 -8.79 22.44
CA GLN A 11 -2.70 -7.59 23.24
C GLN A 11 -1.61 -7.36 24.29
N GLN A 12 -1.11 -8.42 24.93
CA GLN A 12 0.01 -8.33 25.85
C GLN A 12 1.30 -7.89 25.15
N ASP A 13 1.54 -8.36 23.94
CA ASP A 13 2.72 -7.98 23.17
C ASP A 13 2.64 -6.52 22.71
N LEU A 14 1.45 -6.01 22.36
CA LEU A 14 1.23 -4.58 22.11
C LEU A 14 1.57 -3.75 23.36
N LYS A 15 1.20 -4.22 24.55
CA LYS A 15 1.54 -3.54 25.80
C LYS A 15 3.04 -3.51 26.06
N LYS A 16 3.77 -4.59 25.79
CA LYS A 16 5.23 -4.62 25.88
C LYS A 16 5.88 -3.64 24.92
N LEU A 17 5.30 -3.44 23.72
CA LEU A 17 5.79 -2.45 22.76
C LEU A 17 5.58 -1.01 23.27
N GLU A 18 4.46 -0.73 23.94
CA GLU A 18 4.25 0.57 24.60
C GLU A 18 5.32 0.82 25.66
N ASP A 19 5.55 -0.14 26.57
CA ASP A 19 6.54 -0.03 27.63
C ASP A 19 7.96 0.16 27.07
N TRP A 20 8.28 -0.55 25.98
CA TRP A 20 9.54 -0.37 25.27
C TRP A 20 9.66 1.05 24.66
N ALA A 21 8.62 1.54 24.01
CA ALA A 21 8.62 2.88 23.41
C ALA A 21 8.81 3.96 24.50
N ASP A 22 8.12 3.84 25.64
CA ASP A 22 8.27 4.76 26.77
C ASP A 22 9.70 4.75 27.34
N THR A 23 10.32 3.58 27.42
CA THR A 23 11.72 3.44 27.86
C THR A 23 12.68 4.23 26.96
N TRP A 24 12.41 4.27 25.65
CA TRP A 24 13.24 4.97 24.68
C TRP A 24 12.76 6.38 24.33
N GLY A 25 11.79 6.91 25.07
CA GLY A 25 11.22 8.26 24.84
C GLY A 25 10.49 8.40 23.51
N MET A 26 10.02 7.29 22.92
CA MET A 26 9.24 7.25 21.69
C MET A 26 7.75 7.17 21.99
N ARG A 27 6.91 7.60 21.04
CA ARG A 27 5.46 7.49 21.16
C ARG A 27 4.86 6.94 19.87
N PHE A 28 3.97 5.96 20.01
CA PHE A 28 3.17 5.49 18.90
C PHE A 28 2.08 6.50 18.53
N ASN A 29 1.84 6.68 17.24
CA ASN A 29 0.67 7.41 16.77
C ASN A 29 -0.48 6.43 16.55
N ALA A 30 -1.25 6.16 17.58
CA ALA A 30 -2.35 5.19 17.53
C ALA A 30 -3.42 5.53 16.46
N ALA A 31 -3.60 6.82 16.13
CA ALA A 31 -4.51 7.25 15.07
C ALA A 31 -4.07 6.83 13.65
N LYS A 32 -2.82 6.42 13.49
CA LYS A 32 -2.26 5.88 12.24
C LYS A 32 -2.04 4.36 12.30
N CYS A 33 -2.44 3.72 13.37
CA CYS A 33 -2.32 2.29 13.55
C CYS A 33 -3.68 1.63 13.32
N HIS A 34 -3.69 0.61 12.48
CA HIS A 34 -4.90 -0.12 12.11
C HIS A 34 -4.70 -1.62 12.29
N ILE A 35 -5.78 -2.36 12.35
CA ILE A 35 -5.77 -3.82 12.35
C ILE A 35 -6.24 -4.28 10.99
N MET A 36 -5.48 -5.17 10.37
CA MET A 36 -5.90 -5.90 9.19
C MET A 36 -5.89 -7.40 9.49
N THR A 37 -7.03 -8.03 9.28
CA THR A 37 -7.16 -9.48 9.46
C THR A 37 -6.95 -10.14 8.11
N ILE A 38 -5.86 -10.86 7.96
CA ILE A 38 -5.57 -11.66 6.76
C ILE A 38 -6.21 -13.01 6.99
N ASP A 39 -7.38 -13.24 6.41
CA ASP A 39 -8.14 -14.48 6.55
C ASP A 39 -8.48 -15.08 5.20
N ARG A 40 -8.33 -16.40 5.10
CA ARG A 40 -8.77 -17.19 3.94
C ARG A 40 -10.19 -17.72 4.10
N GLY A 41 -11.05 -17.00 4.82
CA GLY A 41 -12.47 -17.31 4.98
C GLY A 41 -12.79 -18.31 6.10
N ARG A 42 -11.95 -18.43 7.12
CA ARG A 42 -12.12 -19.41 8.21
C ARG A 42 -12.34 -18.87 9.62
N SER A 43 -12.10 -17.59 9.87
CA SER A 43 -12.21 -17.03 11.22
C SER A 43 -13.13 -15.83 11.27
N THR A 44 -14.11 -15.89 12.16
CA THR A 44 -15.03 -14.78 12.48
C THR A 44 -14.66 -14.10 13.81
N LEU A 45 -13.52 -14.42 14.38
CA LEU A 45 -13.12 -13.84 15.67
C LEU A 45 -12.73 -12.37 15.47
N THR A 46 -13.57 -11.48 15.96
CA THR A 46 -13.31 -10.05 15.99
C THR A 46 -12.87 -9.67 17.38
N HIS A 47 -11.59 -9.42 17.58
CA HIS A 47 -11.06 -8.87 18.82
C HIS A 47 -10.75 -7.38 18.63
N MET A 48 -11.07 -6.59 19.65
CA MET A 48 -10.76 -5.15 19.67
C MET A 48 -9.41 -4.96 20.37
N TYR A 49 -8.40 -4.60 19.61
CA TYR A 49 -7.07 -4.31 20.15
C TYR A 49 -6.92 -2.84 20.50
N GLN A 50 -6.12 -2.58 21.54
CA GLN A 50 -5.77 -1.23 21.99
C GLN A 50 -4.27 -1.00 21.90
N LEU A 51 -3.91 0.23 21.53
CA LEU A 51 -2.54 0.74 21.60
C LEU A 51 -2.59 2.16 22.18
N CYS A 52 -1.81 2.45 23.22
CA CYS A 52 -1.81 3.73 23.93
C CYS A 52 -3.23 4.19 24.33
N ASN A 53 -4.01 3.32 24.96
CA ASN A 53 -5.39 3.53 25.37
C ASN A 53 -6.36 3.91 24.23
N THR A 54 -6.00 3.69 22.99
CA THR A 54 -6.83 3.94 21.81
C THR A 54 -7.19 2.64 21.14
N PHE A 55 -8.48 2.41 20.87
CA PHE A 55 -8.92 1.25 20.10
C PHE A 55 -8.47 1.40 18.65
N LEU A 56 -7.86 0.33 18.12
CA LEU A 56 -7.42 0.30 16.74
C LEU A 56 -8.60 -0.04 15.83
N SER A 57 -8.76 0.72 14.76
CA SER A 57 -9.80 0.44 13.77
C SER A 57 -9.39 -0.70 12.83
N LYS A 58 -10.36 -1.53 12.44
CA LYS A 58 -10.16 -2.58 11.45
C LYS A 58 -10.26 -1.99 10.06
N VAL A 59 -9.35 -2.40 9.18
CA VAL A 59 -9.32 -2.01 7.77
C VAL A 59 -9.15 -3.24 6.88
N ASP A 60 -9.74 -3.19 5.68
CA ASP A 60 -9.61 -4.26 4.68
C ASP A 60 -8.42 -4.02 3.75
N ALA A 61 -7.93 -2.78 3.70
CA ALA A 61 -6.72 -2.44 2.96
C ALA A 61 -6.00 -1.26 3.61
N GLU A 62 -4.67 -1.30 3.63
CA GLU A 62 -3.83 -0.24 4.21
C GLU A 62 -2.63 0.06 3.32
N LYS A 63 -2.23 1.33 3.29
CA LYS A 63 -1.05 1.77 2.55
C LYS A 63 0.18 1.73 3.42
N TYR A 64 1.06 0.76 3.18
CA TYR A 64 2.32 0.59 3.89
C TYR A 64 3.51 0.89 2.98
N LEU A 65 4.36 1.85 3.35
CA LEU A 65 5.53 2.29 2.57
C LEU A 65 5.23 2.55 1.08
N GLY A 66 4.06 3.08 0.78
CA GLY A 66 3.65 3.39 -0.59
C GLY A 66 2.93 2.26 -1.32
N VAL A 67 2.97 1.03 -0.80
CA VAL A 67 2.29 -0.14 -1.35
C VAL A 67 0.94 -0.33 -0.66
N LEU A 68 -0.13 -0.56 -1.41
CA LEU A 68 -1.43 -0.90 -0.87
C LEU A 68 -1.50 -2.40 -0.61
N LEU A 69 -1.61 -2.76 0.66
CA LEU A 69 -1.84 -4.12 1.13
C LEU A 69 -3.34 -4.34 1.31
N SER A 70 -3.86 -5.47 0.88
CA SER A 70 -5.25 -5.89 1.07
C SER A 70 -5.32 -7.12 1.96
N ASP A 71 -6.42 -7.29 2.67
CA ASP A 71 -6.69 -8.40 3.59
C ASP A 71 -6.69 -9.77 2.90
N ASP A 72 -7.04 -9.81 1.61
CA ASP A 72 -6.96 -10.99 0.74
C ASP A 72 -5.57 -11.24 0.14
N LEU A 73 -4.57 -10.41 0.48
CA LEU A 73 -3.21 -10.41 -0.08
C LEU A 73 -3.18 -10.28 -1.61
N SER A 74 -4.22 -9.73 -2.23
CA SER A 74 -4.24 -9.49 -3.67
C SER A 74 -3.55 -8.18 -4.04
N TRP A 75 -2.79 -8.19 -5.13
CA TRP A 75 -2.16 -6.98 -5.67
C TRP A 75 -3.04 -6.19 -6.64
N GLY A 76 -4.25 -6.70 -6.94
CA GLY A 76 -5.17 -6.07 -7.89
C GLY A 76 -5.48 -4.60 -7.57
N PRO A 77 -5.91 -4.26 -6.34
CA PRO A 77 -6.17 -2.89 -5.92
C PRO A 77 -4.95 -1.97 -6.04
N HIS A 78 -3.77 -2.45 -5.63
CA HIS A 78 -2.52 -1.70 -5.75
C HIS A 78 -2.16 -1.40 -7.20
N ILE A 79 -2.15 -2.42 -8.06
CA ILE A 79 -1.81 -2.30 -9.48
C ILE A 79 -2.77 -1.35 -10.20
N SER A 80 -4.07 -1.48 -9.94
CA SER A 80 -5.10 -0.60 -10.51
C SER A 80 -4.87 0.86 -10.11
N ARG A 81 -4.60 1.13 -8.84
CA ARG A 81 -4.31 2.47 -8.32
C ARG A 81 -3.03 3.04 -8.92
N THR A 82 -1.98 2.23 -9.04
CA THR A 82 -0.70 2.62 -9.66
C THR A 82 -0.89 3.00 -11.12
N ALA A 83 -1.62 2.19 -11.90
CA ALA A 83 -1.91 2.47 -13.30
C ALA A 83 -2.73 3.74 -13.50
N VAL A 84 -3.75 3.98 -12.65
CA VAL A 84 -4.55 5.21 -12.68
C VAL A 84 -3.68 6.43 -12.37
N THR A 85 -2.88 6.39 -11.31
CA THR A 85 -1.99 7.49 -10.92
C THR A 85 -0.96 7.79 -12.01
N ALA A 86 -0.38 6.77 -12.60
CA ALA A 86 0.58 6.92 -13.71
C ALA A 86 -0.09 7.52 -14.95
N SER A 87 -1.32 7.10 -15.28
CA SER A 87 -2.10 7.67 -16.38
C SER A 87 -2.41 9.15 -16.17
N GLN A 88 -2.75 9.56 -14.95
CA GLN A 88 -2.98 10.97 -14.58
C GLN A 88 -1.71 11.81 -14.76
N LYS A 89 -0.57 11.31 -14.25
CA LYS A 89 0.74 11.95 -14.41
C LYS A 89 1.12 12.08 -15.88
N LEU A 90 0.92 11.02 -16.68
CA LEU A 90 1.17 11.05 -18.13
C LEU A 90 0.30 12.09 -18.83
N GLY A 91 -0.98 12.14 -18.48
CA GLY A 91 -1.90 13.17 -19.03
C GLY A 91 -1.46 14.60 -18.68
N PHE A 92 -0.98 14.80 -17.44
CA PHE A 92 -0.40 16.09 -17.03
C PHE A 92 0.84 16.44 -17.88
N LEU A 93 1.80 15.51 -18.04
CA LEU A 93 2.98 15.74 -18.85
C LEU A 93 2.64 16.04 -20.32
N LYS A 94 1.72 15.28 -20.92
CA LYS A 94 1.28 15.50 -22.30
C LYS A 94 0.72 16.91 -22.53
N ARG A 95 -0.08 17.41 -21.61
CA ARG A 95 -0.65 18.76 -21.70
C ARG A 95 0.41 19.86 -21.55
N ASN A 96 1.34 19.70 -20.63
CA ASN A 96 2.30 20.76 -20.29
C ASN A 96 3.56 20.76 -21.17
N LEU A 97 3.95 19.61 -21.73
CA LEU A 97 5.17 19.46 -22.50
C LEU A 97 4.92 19.35 -24.03
N GLN A 98 3.76 19.78 -24.53
CA GLN A 98 3.42 19.62 -25.95
C GLN A 98 4.49 20.18 -26.90
N ARG A 99 4.99 21.38 -26.59
CA ARG A 99 5.97 22.10 -27.41
C ARG A 99 7.43 21.82 -27.07
N CYS A 100 7.68 20.92 -26.12
CA CYS A 100 9.03 20.59 -25.68
C CYS A 100 9.70 19.57 -26.63
N PRO A 101 11.03 19.56 -26.70
CA PRO A 101 11.80 18.56 -27.45
C PRO A 101 11.52 17.13 -26.95
N ALA A 102 11.65 16.15 -27.85
CA ALA A 102 11.40 14.75 -27.54
C ALA A 102 12.28 14.22 -26.37
N GLY A 103 13.54 14.66 -26.30
CA GLY A 103 14.44 14.29 -25.20
C GLY A 103 13.92 14.71 -23.84
N LEU A 104 13.37 15.93 -23.71
CA LEU A 104 12.79 16.40 -22.46
C LEU A 104 11.51 15.63 -22.08
N LYS A 105 10.65 15.36 -23.07
CA LYS A 105 9.45 14.53 -22.88
C LYS A 105 9.81 13.15 -22.35
N ARG A 106 10.82 12.49 -22.95
CA ARG A 106 11.30 11.19 -22.53
C ARG A 106 11.87 11.23 -21.10
N MET A 107 12.69 12.24 -20.79
CA MET A 107 13.25 12.40 -19.44
C MET A 107 12.14 12.59 -18.38
N ALA A 108 11.17 13.45 -18.66
CA ALA A 108 10.03 13.67 -17.78
C ALA A 108 9.18 12.40 -17.59
N TYR A 109 8.95 11.62 -18.65
CA TYR A 109 8.25 10.35 -18.58
C TYR A 109 8.98 9.37 -17.66
N VAL A 110 10.28 9.17 -17.86
CA VAL A 110 11.09 8.22 -17.07
C VAL A 110 11.09 8.62 -15.59
N SER A 111 11.30 9.91 -15.30
CA SER A 111 11.42 10.40 -13.92
C SER A 111 10.10 10.41 -13.16
N VAL A 112 8.98 10.73 -13.81
CA VAL A 112 7.70 11.00 -13.13
C VAL A 112 6.70 9.87 -13.26
N VAL A 113 6.64 9.22 -14.42
CA VAL A 113 5.64 8.19 -14.72
C VAL A 113 6.22 6.80 -14.50
N ARG A 114 7.33 6.48 -15.19
CA ARG A 114 7.93 5.15 -15.15
C ARG A 114 8.46 4.81 -13.76
N SER A 115 9.12 5.74 -13.08
CA SER A 115 9.57 5.54 -11.69
C SER A 115 8.43 5.15 -10.75
N GLY A 116 7.24 5.73 -10.94
CA GLY A 116 6.06 5.38 -10.16
C GLY A 116 5.46 4.02 -10.52
N LEU A 117 5.54 3.61 -11.80
CA LEU A 117 5.09 2.28 -12.25
C LEU A 117 6.01 1.15 -11.77
N GLU A 118 7.30 1.43 -11.63
CA GLU A 118 8.31 0.44 -11.24
C GLU A 118 8.62 0.45 -9.74
N TYR A 119 8.01 1.39 -8.97
CA TYR A 119 8.26 1.51 -7.55
C TYR A 119 7.93 0.22 -6.81
N VAL A 120 8.95 -0.39 -6.18
CA VAL A 120 8.86 -1.63 -5.40
C VAL A 120 8.18 -2.78 -6.16
N SER A 121 8.32 -2.81 -7.50
CA SER A 121 7.67 -3.81 -8.37
C SER A 121 8.07 -5.25 -8.03
N THR A 122 9.22 -5.47 -7.42
CA THR A 122 9.68 -6.78 -6.95
C THR A 122 8.76 -7.41 -5.90
N ILE A 123 7.93 -6.62 -5.19
CA ILE A 123 6.99 -7.12 -4.18
C ILE A 123 5.65 -7.51 -4.82
N TRP A 124 5.15 -6.68 -5.76
CA TRP A 124 3.81 -6.79 -6.31
C TRP A 124 3.79 -7.16 -7.80
N ASP A 125 4.85 -7.76 -8.32
CA ASP A 125 4.97 -8.12 -9.73
C ASP A 125 3.70 -8.85 -10.24
N PRO A 126 3.02 -8.31 -11.28
CA PRO A 126 1.74 -8.83 -11.71
C PRO A 126 1.92 -10.16 -12.46
N HIS A 127 1.42 -11.25 -11.90
CA HIS A 127 1.34 -12.54 -12.59
C HIS A 127 0.14 -12.65 -13.55
N LEU A 128 -0.95 -11.93 -13.27
CA LEU A 128 -2.16 -11.95 -14.10
C LEU A 128 -2.01 -11.06 -15.34
N VAL A 129 -2.36 -11.59 -16.52
CA VAL A 129 -2.31 -10.87 -17.80
C VAL A 129 -3.11 -9.57 -17.78
N LYS A 130 -4.28 -9.56 -17.14
CA LYS A 130 -5.10 -8.33 -16.99
C LYS A 130 -4.33 -7.20 -16.30
N HIS A 131 -3.53 -7.51 -15.29
CA HIS A 131 -2.76 -6.52 -14.53
C HIS A 131 -1.53 -6.05 -15.32
N LYS A 132 -0.85 -6.96 -16.02
CA LYS A 132 0.23 -6.59 -16.97
C LYS A 132 -0.28 -5.61 -18.02
N ASN A 133 -1.41 -5.93 -18.62
CA ASN A 133 -2.03 -5.08 -19.65
C ASN A 133 -2.39 -3.67 -19.14
N LEU A 134 -2.81 -3.53 -17.86
CA LEU A 134 -3.08 -2.21 -17.28
C LEU A 134 -1.81 -1.33 -17.26
N LEU A 135 -0.68 -1.89 -16.84
CA LEU A 135 0.60 -1.16 -16.77
C LEU A 135 1.16 -0.88 -18.17
N GLU A 136 1.14 -1.88 -19.05
CA GLU A 136 1.60 -1.73 -20.43
C GLU A 136 0.79 -0.70 -21.23
N ASN A 137 -0.52 -0.60 -20.96
CA ASN A 137 -1.36 0.40 -21.60
C ASN A 137 -0.94 1.84 -21.26
N VAL A 138 -0.42 2.08 -20.06
CA VAL A 138 0.14 3.39 -19.70
C VAL A 138 1.42 3.66 -20.50
N GLN A 139 2.29 2.64 -20.63
CA GLN A 139 3.53 2.76 -21.38
C GLN A 139 3.28 2.98 -22.88
N ARG A 140 2.37 2.23 -23.50
CA ARG A 140 1.97 2.41 -24.91
C ARG A 140 1.39 3.79 -25.19
N LYS A 141 0.65 4.37 -24.24
CA LYS A 141 0.15 5.74 -24.37
C LYS A 141 1.24 6.80 -24.25
N ALA A 142 2.42 6.47 -23.77
CA ALA A 142 3.52 7.42 -23.60
C ALA A 142 4.31 7.66 -24.90
N GLY A 143 4.43 6.64 -25.76
CA GLY A 143 5.03 6.77 -27.10
C GLY A 143 4.03 7.35 -28.07
#